data_1fd7f620038727ebe545d0bd016b1d7b
#
_entry.id   1fd7f620038727ebe545d0bd016b1d7b
#
_cell.length_a   1.000
_cell.length_b   1.000
_cell.length_c   1.000
_cell.angle_alpha   90.00
_cell.angle_beta   90.00
_cell.angle_gamma   90.00
#
_symmetry.space_group_name_H-M   'P 1'
#
loop_
_entity.id
_entity.type
_entity.pdbx_description
1 polymer ?
#
loop_
_entity_poly.entity_id
_entity_poly.type
_entity_poly.pdbx_seq_one_letter_code
_entity_poly.pdbx_strand_id
1 'polypeptide(L)'
;IGREQLRPYDVQLHDGAVVDARKIEGGFEVTLDGGQEVACRKLILATGMTDVLPESPGLRELWGKSVIHCPYCHGWEFRGRRWAFLVPADTVVETATLLSGWTTKLTLLTNGPSEVSAEHRAWLEGRAVEIVEGRIERLEGDGDELKAIHVEGGRRLDRDVLFVHGRLRQASDLAVRLGCSLVDTGPKAGVVKADPFGATEVEGLYVAGDASESGVPSVASAVAEGAVAAAFACRAIFTEDARRPPGGPVRRG
;
A
#
# COMPACT_ATOMS: atom_id res chain seq x y z
N ILE A 1 -6.24 -13.16 -16.28
CA ILE A 1 -5.88 -14.56 -15.87
C ILE A 1 -6.73 -14.94 -14.65
N GLY A 2 -6.60 -14.33 -13.46
CA GLY A 2 -7.31 -14.74 -12.23
C GLY A 2 -8.84 -14.80 -12.38
N ARG A 3 -9.47 -13.80 -12.99
CA ARG A 3 -10.93 -13.80 -13.26
C ARG A 3 -11.35 -14.94 -14.20
N GLU A 4 -10.54 -15.32 -15.16
CA GLU A 4 -10.82 -16.45 -16.06
C GLU A 4 -10.76 -17.78 -15.33
N GLN A 5 -9.81 -17.91 -14.40
CA GLN A 5 -9.68 -19.11 -13.57
C GLN A 5 -10.87 -19.33 -12.63
N LEU A 6 -11.64 -18.28 -12.30
CA LEU A 6 -12.83 -18.39 -11.46
C LEU A 6 -14.07 -18.87 -12.21
N ARG A 7 -14.13 -18.74 -13.55
CA ARG A 7 -15.32 -19.11 -14.36
C ARG A 7 -15.87 -20.51 -14.12
N PRO A 8 -15.01 -21.57 -13.95
CA PRO A 8 -15.52 -22.93 -13.72
C PRO A 8 -16.17 -23.14 -12.35
N TYR A 9 -16.05 -22.19 -11.42
CA TYR A 9 -16.41 -22.39 -10.01
C TYR A 9 -17.68 -21.66 -9.58
N ASP A 10 -18.49 -21.17 -10.54
CA ASP A 10 -19.74 -20.46 -10.28
C ASP A 10 -19.59 -19.24 -9.34
N VAL A 11 -18.43 -18.57 -9.42
CA VAL A 11 -18.13 -17.38 -8.64
C VAL A 11 -18.75 -16.17 -9.31
N GLN A 12 -19.58 -15.43 -8.58
CA GLN A 12 -20.14 -14.17 -9.04
C GLN A 12 -19.10 -13.05 -8.93
N LEU A 13 -18.85 -12.36 -10.03
CA LEU A 13 -17.97 -11.20 -10.10
C LEU A 13 -18.81 -9.96 -10.36
N HIS A 14 -18.72 -8.99 -9.45
CA HIS A 14 -19.36 -7.69 -9.59
C HIS A 14 -18.28 -6.64 -9.89
N ASP A 15 -18.48 -5.88 -10.96
CA ASP A 15 -17.64 -4.72 -11.29
C ASP A 15 -18.34 -3.47 -10.72
N GLY A 16 -17.86 -2.97 -9.60
CA GLY A 16 -18.41 -1.82 -8.89
C GLY A 16 -17.69 -1.58 -7.57
N ALA A 17 -17.95 -0.45 -6.96
CA ALA A 17 -17.42 -0.12 -5.64
C ALA A 17 -18.37 -0.61 -4.54
N VAL A 18 -17.81 -1.16 -3.46
CA VAL A 18 -18.54 -1.32 -2.20
C VAL A 18 -18.50 0.03 -1.47
N VAL A 19 -19.68 0.63 -1.31
CA VAL A 19 -19.83 1.96 -0.68
C VAL A 19 -20.19 1.86 0.80
N ASP A 20 -20.77 0.75 1.22
CA ASP A 20 -21.10 0.49 2.62
C ASP A 20 -21.00 -0.99 2.96
N ALA A 21 -20.78 -1.26 4.26
CA ALA A 21 -20.85 -2.60 4.83
C ALA A 21 -21.31 -2.51 6.28
N ARG A 22 -22.18 -3.43 6.69
CA ARG A 22 -22.66 -3.52 8.07
C ARG A 22 -22.74 -4.96 8.55
N LYS A 23 -22.56 -5.15 9.85
CA LYS A 23 -22.80 -6.44 10.48
C LYS A 23 -24.31 -6.69 10.59
N ILE A 24 -24.74 -7.89 10.24
CA ILE A 24 -26.11 -8.36 10.37
C ILE A 24 -26.13 -9.67 11.18
N GLU A 25 -27.31 -10.19 11.49
CA GLU A 25 -27.44 -11.49 12.12
C GLU A 25 -26.88 -12.60 11.21
N GLY A 26 -25.86 -13.29 11.68
CA GLY A 26 -25.23 -14.40 10.97
C GLY A 26 -24.20 -14.01 9.90
N GLY A 27 -23.82 -12.74 9.80
CA GLY A 27 -22.77 -12.30 8.86
C GLY A 27 -22.73 -10.81 8.59
N PHE A 28 -22.58 -10.47 7.32
CA PHE A 28 -22.43 -9.09 6.87
C PHE A 28 -23.34 -8.82 5.67
N GLU A 29 -23.68 -7.57 5.48
CA GLU A 29 -24.32 -7.05 4.28
C GLU A 29 -23.46 -5.95 3.72
N VAL A 30 -23.16 -6.02 2.42
CA VAL A 30 -22.41 -5.00 1.68
C VAL A 30 -23.30 -4.32 0.66
N THR A 31 -23.15 -3.01 0.50
CA THR A 31 -23.91 -2.21 -0.49
C THR A 31 -22.94 -1.78 -1.59
N LEU A 32 -23.31 -2.07 -2.83
CA LEU A 32 -22.62 -1.61 -4.03
C LEU A 32 -23.04 -0.18 -4.41
N ASP A 33 -22.22 0.51 -5.18
CA ASP A 33 -22.48 1.88 -5.67
C ASP A 33 -23.78 2.02 -6.47
N GLY A 34 -24.28 0.94 -7.07
CA GLY A 34 -25.60 0.86 -7.70
C GLY A 34 -26.77 0.64 -6.74
N GLY A 35 -26.55 0.62 -5.41
CA GLY A 35 -27.58 0.39 -4.39
C GLY A 35 -27.96 -1.09 -4.20
N GLN A 36 -27.32 -2.02 -4.90
CA GLN A 36 -27.51 -3.45 -4.68
C GLN A 36 -26.90 -3.87 -3.33
N GLU A 37 -27.66 -4.62 -2.54
CA GLU A 37 -27.21 -5.21 -1.28
C GLU A 37 -26.90 -6.69 -1.48
N VAL A 38 -25.79 -7.14 -0.90
CA VAL A 38 -25.33 -8.54 -0.93
C VAL A 38 -25.04 -9.00 0.48
N ALA A 39 -25.75 -9.99 0.96
CA ALA A 39 -25.50 -10.60 2.26
C ALA A 39 -24.49 -11.74 2.15
N CYS A 40 -23.60 -11.86 3.15
CA CYS A 40 -22.61 -12.94 3.23
C CYS A 40 -22.37 -13.37 4.67
N ARG A 41 -21.97 -14.61 4.87
CA ARG A 41 -21.65 -15.15 6.21
C ARG A 41 -20.28 -14.72 6.71
N LYS A 42 -19.31 -14.59 5.79
CA LYS A 42 -17.95 -14.14 6.04
C LYS A 42 -17.58 -13.09 5.02
N LEU A 43 -16.81 -12.12 5.43
CA LEU A 43 -16.35 -11.04 4.57
C LEU A 43 -14.81 -10.96 4.60
N ILE A 44 -14.19 -10.87 3.43
CA ILE A 44 -12.75 -10.66 3.29
C ILE A 44 -12.53 -9.29 2.66
N LEU A 45 -11.86 -8.38 3.36
CA LEU A 45 -11.46 -7.09 2.84
C LEU A 45 -10.06 -7.20 2.22
N ALA A 46 -9.96 -6.95 0.93
CA ALA A 46 -8.70 -6.91 0.18
C ALA A 46 -8.54 -5.54 -0.49
N THR A 47 -8.85 -4.48 0.26
CA THR A 47 -8.97 -3.11 -0.24
C THR A 47 -7.64 -2.42 -0.51
N GLY A 48 -6.56 -2.93 0.08
CA GLY A 48 -5.22 -2.38 -0.08
C GLY A 48 -5.00 -1.03 0.58
N MET A 49 -3.87 -0.42 0.23
CA MET A 49 -3.43 0.87 0.75
C MET A 49 -3.31 1.90 -0.38
N THR A 50 -3.34 3.17 -0.03
CA THR A 50 -3.14 4.29 -0.95
C THR A 50 -1.96 5.13 -0.47
N ASP A 51 -1.06 5.49 -1.38
CA ASP A 51 0.04 6.40 -1.10
C ASP A 51 -0.47 7.83 -0.87
N VAL A 52 -0.03 8.44 0.21
CA VAL A 52 -0.21 9.86 0.49
C VAL A 52 1.00 10.59 -0.07
N LEU A 53 0.86 11.11 -1.27
CA LEU A 53 1.94 11.78 -1.98
C LEU A 53 2.14 13.21 -1.48
N PRO A 54 3.40 13.72 -1.48
CA PRO A 54 3.65 15.14 -1.28
C PRO A 54 2.91 15.98 -2.33
N GLU A 55 2.41 17.13 -1.90
CA GLU A 55 1.78 18.09 -2.81
C GLU A 55 2.87 18.89 -3.55
N SER A 56 3.28 18.41 -4.69
CA SER A 56 4.24 19.08 -5.58
C SER A 56 3.76 18.97 -7.02
N PRO A 57 3.61 20.09 -7.74
CA PRO A 57 3.22 20.08 -9.15
C PRO A 57 4.12 19.16 -9.98
N GLY A 58 3.53 18.35 -10.86
CA GLY A 58 4.23 17.36 -11.70
C GLY A 58 4.54 16.02 -11.02
N LEU A 59 4.37 15.91 -9.69
CA LEU A 59 4.70 14.66 -8.99
C LEU A 59 3.69 13.55 -9.31
N ARG A 60 2.40 13.88 -9.29
CA ARG A 60 1.32 12.91 -9.53
C ARG A 60 1.33 12.37 -10.95
N GLU A 61 1.68 13.20 -11.94
CA GLU A 61 1.77 12.84 -13.35
C GLU A 61 2.88 11.82 -13.62
N LEU A 62 3.96 11.90 -12.82
CA LEU A 62 5.13 11.03 -12.92
C LEU A 62 5.10 9.84 -11.95
N TRP A 63 4.09 9.77 -11.06
CA TRP A 63 3.96 8.70 -10.08
C TRP A 63 3.74 7.33 -10.73
N GLY A 64 4.48 6.33 -10.25
CA GLY A 64 4.48 4.98 -10.83
C GLY A 64 5.25 4.86 -12.15
N LYS A 65 5.92 5.93 -12.57
CA LYS A 65 6.76 6.01 -13.77
C LYS A 65 8.20 6.33 -13.38
N SER A 66 8.60 7.60 -13.45
CA SER A 66 9.91 8.07 -12.98
C SER A 66 9.92 8.64 -11.56
N VAL A 67 8.74 8.79 -10.93
CA VAL A 67 8.60 8.96 -9.48
C VAL A 67 8.13 7.63 -8.90
N ILE A 68 8.95 7.01 -8.06
CA ILE A 68 8.79 5.62 -7.61
C ILE A 68 8.91 5.51 -6.09
N HIS A 69 8.31 4.48 -5.49
CA HIS A 69 8.45 4.17 -4.06
C HIS A 69 9.17 2.84 -3.78
N CYS A 70 9.33 2.01 -4.82
CA CYS A 70 9.91 0.67 -4.67
C CYS A 70 11.09 0.49 -5.63
N PRO A 71 12.34 0.43 -5.13
CA PRO A 71 13.49 0.26 -6.00
C PRO A 71 13.60 -1.17 -6.55
N TYR A 72 13.02 -2.15 -5.89
CA TYR A 72 12.96 -3.53 -6.40
C TYR A 72 11.99 -3.67 -7.57
N CYS A 73 10.96 -2.81 -7.63
CA CYS A 73 9.94 -2.86 -8.68
C CYS A 73 10.42 -2.19 -9.98
N HIS A 74 11.23 -1.11 -9.86
CA HIS A 74 11.60 -0.24 -10.99
C HIS A 74 13.10 0.06 -11.09
N GLY A 75 13.90 -0.36 -10.10
CA GLY A 75 15.31 0.04 -10.03
C GLY A 75 16.15 -0.45 -11.20
N TRP A 76 15.79 -1.60 -11.78
CA TRP A 76 16.52 -2.15 -12.92
C TRP A 76 16.47 -1.24 -14.15
N GLU A 77 15.30 -0.70 -14.47
CA GLU A 77 15.09 0.20 -15.61
C GLU A 77 15.85 1.52 -15.46
N PHE A 78 16.05 1.95 -14.21
CA PHE A 78 16.68 3.22 -13.88
C PHE A 78 18.10 3.10 -13.34
N ARG A 79 18.71 1.90 -13.36
CA ARG A 79 20.07 1.70 -12.84
C ARG A 79 21.10 2.63 -13.47
N GLY A 80 21.99 3.16 -12.65
CA GLY A 80 23.07 4.05 -13.07
C GLY A 80 22.64 5.47 -13.45
N ARG A 81 21.32 5.77 -13.45
CA ARG A 81 20.79 7.12 -13.68
C ARG A 81 20.95 8.02 -12.46
N ARG A 82 20.60 9.30 -12.58
CA ARG A 82 20.68 10.30 -11.51
C ARG A 82 19.40 10.22 -10.67
N TRP A 83 19.51 9.72 -9.46
CA TRP A 83 18.36 9.58 -8.57
C TRP A 83 18.35 10.67 -7.50
N ALA A 84 17.20 11.29 -7.30
CA ALA A 84 16.87 11.98 -6.07
C ALA A 84 16.03 11.08 -5.17
N PHE A 85 16.09 11.31 -3.86
CA PHE A 85 15.20 10.65 -2.91
C PHE A 85 14.70 11.61 -1.84
N LEU A 86 13.44 11.42 -1.47
CA LEU A 86 12.71 12.19 -0.46
C LEU A 86 12.09 11.21 0.54
N VAL A 87 12.64 11.22 1.75
CA VAL A 87 12.27 10.27 2.83
C VAL A 87 12.37 10.97 4.18
N PRO A 88 11.76 10.43 5.25
CA PRO A 88 11.94 10.94 6.62
C PRO A 88 13.42 11.00 7.02
N ALA A 89 13.79 11.98 7.83
CA ALA A 89 15.19 12.27 8.19
C ALA A 89 15.89 11.14 8.95
N ASP A 90 15.15 10.32 9.67
CA ASP A 90 15.64 9.15 10.41
C ASP A 90 15.94 7.95 9.52
N THR A 91 15.39 7.90 8.31
CA THR A 91 15.55 6.76 7.36
C THR A 91 16.53 7.06 6.22
N VAL A 92 17.15 8.24 6.18
CA VAL A 92 17.99 8.68 5.04
C VAL A 92 19.19 7.77 4.79
N VAL A 93 19.85 7.27 5.85
CA VAL A 93 21.03 6.40 5.76
C VAL A 93 20.64 5.01 5.23
N GLU A 94 19.58 4.43 5.78
CA GLU A 94 19.06 3.15 5.33
C GLU A 94 18.63 3.22 3.87
N THR A 95 17.87 4.26 3.52
CA THR A 95 17.40 4.47 2.14
C THR A 95 18.57 4.69 1.18
N ALA A 96 19.52 5.54 1.50
CA ALA A 96 20.69 5.77 0.64
C ALA A 96 21.51 4.48 0.46
N THR A 97 21.65 3.67 1.51
CA THR A 97 22.30 2.36 1.44
C THR A 97 21.57 1.44 0.47
N LEU A 98 20.24 1.35 0.57
CA LEU A 98 19.42 0.55 -0.33
C LEU A 98 19.56 1.02 -1.78
N LEU A 99 19.38 2.33 -2.03
CA LEU A 99 19.42 2.90 -3.38
C LEU A 99 20.81 2.82 -4.02
N SER A 100 21.88 2.77 -3.23
CA SER A 100 23.27 2.63 -3.73
C SER A 100 23.50 1.34 -4.51
N GLY A 101 22.67 0.32 -4.30
CA GLY A 101 22.66 -0.91 -5.10
C GLY A 101 22.22 -0.69 -6.56
N TRP A 102 21.58 0.44 -6.86
CA TRP A 102 21.09 0.76 -8.20
C TRP A 102 21.88 1.87 -8.88
N THR A 103 22.37 2.84 -8.10
CA THR A 103 23.13 3.97 -8.64
C THR A 103 24.04 4.59 -7.57
N THR A 104 25.16 5.16 -8.01
CA THR A 104 26.05 5.98 -7.16
C THR A 104 25.75 7.48 -7.26
N LYS A 105 24.79 7.89 -8.12
CA LYS A 105 24.44 9.29 -8.39
C LYS A 105 23.19 9.66 -7.57
N LEU A 106 23.34 9.73 -6.26
CA LEU A 106 22.25 9.98 -5.31
C LEU A 106 22.23 11.43 -4.83
N THR A 107 21.03 11.97 -4.69
CA THR A 107 20.77 13.28 -4.08
C THR A 107 19.62 13.15 -3.10
N LEU A 108 19.86 13.51 -1.84
CA LEU A 108 18.83 13.67 -0.84
C LEU A 108 18.14 15.04 -1.02
N LEU A 109 16.81 15.04 -1.09
CA LEU A 109 15.98 16.25 -1.01
C LEU A 109 15.35 16.31 0.37
N THR A 110 15.46 17.43 1.07
CA THR A 110 14.86 17.60 2.40
C THR A 110 13.44 18.16 2.35
N ASN A 111 13.08 18.77 1.19
CA ASN A 111 11.80 19.44 0.95
C ASN A 111 11.44 20.49 2.01
N GLY A 112 12.42 21.25 2.43
CA GLY A 112 12.38 22.28 3.48
C GLY A 112 13.69 22.32 4.26
N PRO A 113 13.72 22.96 5.43
CA PRO A 113 14.88 22.92 6.31
C PRO A 113 15.26 21.47 6.66
N SER A 114 16.56 21.20 6.71
CA SER A 114 17.05 19.84 6.98
C SER A 114 16.89 19.47 8.46
N GLU A 115 16.20 18.36 8.71
CA GLU A 115 16.12 17.71 10.01
C GLU A 115 17.13 16.55 10.13
N VAL A 116 17.99 16.36 9.13
CA VAL A 116 19.01 15.30 9.11
C VAL A 116 20.08 15.58 10.15
N SER A 117 20.32 14.61 11.02
CA SER A 117 21.34 14.72 12.06
C SER A 117 22.74 14.94 11.49
N ALA A 118 23.63 15.55 12.28
CA ALA A 118 25.04 15.76 11.87
C ALA A 118 25.75 14.44 11.53
N GLU A 119 25.44 13.36 12.24
CA GLU A 119 25.97 12.02 11.98
C GLU A 119 25.49 11.48 10.63
N HIS A 120 24.18 11.53 10.36
CA HIS A 120 23.61 11.09 9.08
C HIS A 120 24.13 11.93 7.91
N ARG A 121 24.28 13.24 8.11
CA ARG A 121 24.85 14.16 7.11
C ARG A 121 26.28 13.76 6.78
N ALA A 122 27.15 13.59 7.76
CA ALA A 122 28.54 13.17 7.57
C ALA A 122 28.63 11.80 6.85
N TRP A 123 27.72 10.89 7.18
CA TRP A 123 27.66 9.58 6.52
C TRP A 123 27.30 9.68 5.04
N LEU A 124 26.32 10.53 4.69
CA LEU A 124 25.88 10.77 3.31
C LEU A 124 26.98 11.47 2.49
N GLU A 125 27.58 12.54 3.04
CA GLU A 125 28.65 13.30 2.39
C GLU A 125 29.90 12.43 2.15
N GLY A 126 30.26 11.56 3.12
CA GLY A 126 31.34 10.59 2.97
C GLY A 126 31.14 9.58 1.84
N ARG A 127 29.93 9.48 1.28
CA ARG A 127 29.57 8.63 0.14
C ARG A 127 29.18 9.42 -1.10
N ALA A 128 29.54 10.70 -1.13
CA ALA A 128 29.24 11.60 -2.23
C ALA A 128 27.73 11.72 -2.55
N VAL A 129 26.86 11.51 -1.55
CA VAL A 129 25.43 11.81 -1.67
C VAL A 129 25.25 13.32 -1.49
N GLU A 130 24.77 13.97 -2.52
CA GLU A 130 24.45 15.40 -2.47
C GLU A 130 23.23 15.62 -1.57
N ILE A 131 23.26 16.63 -0.69
CA ILE A 131 22.13 17.04 0.13
C ILE A 131 21.63 18.40 -0.37
N VAL A 132 20.37 18.45 -0.75
CA VAL A 132 19.71 19.67 -1.25
C VAL A 132 18.58 20.04 -0.31
N GLU A 133 18.76 21.18 0.33
CA GLU A 133 17.75 21.79 1.19
C GLU A 133 16.87 22.75 0.38
N GLY A 134 15.65 23.00 0.88
CA GLY A 134 14.66 23.86 0.24
C GLY A 134 13.44 23.06 -0.24
N ARG A 135 12.33 23.76 -0.38
CA ARG A 135 11.06 23.14 -0.81
C ARG A 135 11.12 22.76 -2.28
N ILE A 136 10.54 21.63 -2.62
CA ILE A 136 10.30 21.23 -4.01
C ILE A 136 9.15 22.09 -4.53
N GLU A 137 9.45 22.94 -5.51
CA GLU A 137 8.45 23.81 -6.14
C GLU A 137 7.65 23.07 -7.21
N ARG A 138 8.33 22.26 -8.03
CA ARG A 138 7.71 21.45 -9.08
C ARG A 138 8.67 20.39 -9.63
N LEU A 139 8.09 19.36 -10.22
CA LEU A 139 8.80 18.43 -11.07
C LEU A 139 8.55 18.77 -12.54
N GLU A 140 9.60 18.71 -13.34
CA GLU A 140 9.56 18.91 -14.79
C GLU A 140 9.72 17.56 -15.48
N GLY A 141 8.69 17.12 -16.19
CA GLY A 141 8.67 15.88 -16.93
C GLY A 141 8.46 16.07 -18.43
N ASP A 142 8.83 15.05 -19.19
CA ASP A 142 8.50 14.90 -20.60
C ASP A 142 7.90 13.51 -20.79
N GLY A 143 6.60 13.46 -21.02
CA GLY A 143 5.84 12.21 -20.95
C GLY A 143 5.97 11.54 -19.59
N ASP A 144 6.51 10.32 -19.55
CA ASP A 144 6.68 9.51 -18.34
C ASP A 144 8.05 9.72 -17.67
N GLU A 145 8.91 10.54 -18.24
CA GLU A 145 10.29 10.76 -17.80
C GLU A 145 10.44 12.05 -17.00
N LEU A 146 10.99 11.95 -15.79
CA LEU A 146 11.47 13.10 -15.03
C LEU A 146 12.71 13.69 -15.71
N LYS A 147 12.73 14.99 -15.92
CA LYS A 147 13.86 15.73 -16.48
C LYS A 147 14.57 16.57 -15.44
N ALA A 148 13.79 17.25 -14.58
CA ALA A 148 14.36 18.09 -13.54
C ALA A 148 13.42 18.23 -12.34
N ILE A 149 14.02 18.56 -11.20
CA ILE A 149 13.33 18.96 -9.97
C ILE A 149 13.71 20.42 -9.70
N HIS A 150 12.71 21.27 -9.58
CA HIS A 150 12.88 22.68 -9.23
C HIS A 150 12.71 22.84 -7.73
N VAL A 151 13.70 23.45 -7.10
CA VAL A 151 13.77 23.65 -5.65
C VAL A 151 13.84 25.16 -5.37
N GLU A 152 13.30 25.53 -4.23
CA GLU A 152 13.28 26.91 -3.72
C GLU A 152 14.63 27.63 -3.95
N GLY A 153 14.54 28.92 -4.27
CA GLY A 153 15.70 29.73 -4.64
C GLY A 153 16.11 29.60 -6.11
N GLY A 154 15.25 29.06 -6.98
CA GLY A 154 15.47 28.97 -8.42
C GLY A 154 16.45 27.87 -8.84
N ARG A 155 16.77 26.95 -7.94
CA ARG A 155 17.69 25.85 -8.23
C ARG A 155 16.99 24.76 -9.05
N ARG A 156 17.54 24.45 -10.22
CA ARG A 156 17.11 23.35 -11.10
C ARG A 156 18.08 22.19 -10.98
N LEU A 157 17.56 21.02 -10.66
CA LEU A 157 18.32 19.77 -10.49
C LEU A 157 17.93 18.80 -11.59
N ASP A 158 18.85 18.51 -12.50
CA ASP A 158 18.63 17.49 -13.52
C ASP A 158 18.66 16.11 -12.86
N ARG A 159 17.50 15.46 -12.75
CA ARG A 159 17.33 14.12 -12.18
C ARG A 159 16.43 13.30 -13.08
N ASP A 160 16.72 12.01 -13.13
CA ASP A 160 16.04 11.07 -14.00
C ASP A 160 14.99 10.26 -13.22
N VAL A 161 15.15 10.18 -11.91
CA VAL A 161 14.27 9.44 -10.99
C VAL A 161 14.12 10.20 -9.68
N LEU A 162 12.91 10.19 -9.13
CA LEU A 162 12.66 10.60 -7.76
C LEU A 162 12.10 9.39 -6.99
N PHE A 163 12.85 8.90 -5.99
CA PHE A 163 12.35 7.94 -5.03
C PHE A 163 11.65 8.68 -3.88
N VAL A 164 10.40 8.32 -3.62
CA VAL A 164 9.60 8.91 -2.53
C VAL A 164 9.09 7.79 -1.63
N HIS A 165 9.40 7.89 -0.34
CA HIS A 165 8.76 7.04 0.66
C HIS A 165 7.65 7.86 1.32
N GLY A 166 6.43 7.68 0.84
CA GLY A 166 5.23 8.35 1.36
C GLY A 166 4.61 7.63 2.54
N ARG A 167 3.71 8.32 3.23
CA ARG A 167 2.80 7.67 4.18
C ARG A 167 1.76 6.86 3.41
N LEU A 168 1.35 5.73 4.00
CA LEU A 168 0.25 4.94 3.49
C LEU A 168 -1.01 5.22 4.31
N ARG A 169 -2.17 5.13 3.67
CA ARG A 169 -3.47 5.10 4.34
C ARG A 169 -4.30 3.96 3.78
N GLN A 170 -5.26 3.48 4.54
CA GLN A 170 -6.24 2.52 4.03
C GLN A 170 -6.91 3.09 2.75
N ALA A 171 -7.02 2.28 1.72
CA ALA A 171 -7.74 2.67 0.49
C ALA A 171 -9.25 2.75 0.72
N SER A 172 -9.75 2.09 1.80
CA SER A 172 -11.15 2.11 2.22
C SER A 172 -11.25 2.24 3.74
N ASP A 173 -12.29 2.88 4.22
CA ASP A 173 -12.63 3.00 5.65
C ASP A 173 -13.52 1.86 6.16
N LEU A 174 -13.91 0.93 5.30
CA LEU A 174 -14.84 -0.15 5.64
C LEU A 174 -14.38 -0.99 6.84
N ALA A 175 -13.09 -1.29 6.95
CA ALA A 175 -12.55 -2.04 8.09
C ALA A 175 -12.83 -1.30 9.42
N VAL A 176 -12.53 -0.01 9.48
CA VAL A 176 -12.75 0.83 10.66
C VAL A 176 -14.24 0.97 10.97
N ARG A 177 -15.07 1.18 9.95
CA ARG A 177 -16.53 1.27 10.09
C ARG A 177 -17.15 -0.03 10.59
N LEU A 178 -16.58 -1.18 10.24
CA LEU A 178 -16.98 -2.48 10.77
C LEU A 178 -16.45 -2.77 12.17
N GLY A 179 -15.61 -1.91 12.73
CA GLY A 179 -15.09 -1.99 14.09
C GLY A 179 -13.67 -2.57 14.22
N CYS A 180 -12.92 -2.68 13.11
CA CYS A 180 -11.53 -3.13 13.18
C CYS A 180 -10.60 -2.04 13.73
N SER A 181 -9.63 -2.47 14.53
CA SER A 181 -8.52 -1.63 14.97
C SER A 181 -7.41 -1.59 13.93
N LEU A 182 -6.73 -0.46 13.86
CA LEU A 182 -5.52 -0.30 13.05
C LEU A 182 -4.28 -0.43 13.93
N VAL A 183 -3.16 -0.76 13.31
CA VAL A 183 -1.84 -0.70 13.95
C VAL A 183 -1.47 0.77 14.18
N ASP A 184 -1.15 1.13 15.42
CA ASP A 184 -1.01 2.54 15.83
C ASP A 184 0.37 3.13 15.47
N THR A 185 1.42 2.31 15.48
CA THR A 185 2.81 2.78 15.37
C THR A 185 3.69 1.82 14.58
N GLY A 186 4.87 2.31 14.18
CA GLY A 186 5.87 1.51 13.47
C GLY A 186 5.67 1.44 11.96
N PRO A 187 6.46 0.60 11.27
CA PRO A 187 6.45 0.50 9.81
C PRO A 187 5.11 0.08 9.19
N LYS A 188 4.26 -0.56 10.00
CA LYS A 188 2.92 -1.01 9.61
C LYS A 188 1.79 -0.12 10.18
N ALA A 189 2.10 1.08 10.64
CA ALA A 189 1.06 1.99 11.12
C ALA A 189 -0.02 2.23 10.06
N GLY A 190 -1.29 2.13 10.48
CA GLY A 190 -2.44 2.34 9.62
C GLY A 190 -2.97 1.11 8.89
N VAL A 191 -2.32 -0.07 8.98
CA VAL A 191 -2.90 -1.33 8.47
C VAL A 191 -3.87 -1.94 9.49
N VAL A 192 -4.78 -2.78 9.02
CA VAL A 192 -5.76 -3.46 9.89
C VAL A 192 -5.07 -4.54 10.71
N LYS A 193 -5.31 -4.55 12.02
CA LYS A 193 -4.84 -5.62 12.92
C LYS A 193 -5.50 -6.94 12.56
N ALA A 194 -4.69 -7.97 12.34
CA ALA A 194 -5.15 -9.31 12.01
C ALA A 194 -4.16 -10.37 12.52
N ASP A 195 -4.68 -11.57 12.71
CA ASP A 195 -3.83 -12.72 12.99
C ASP A 195 -3.09 -13.21 11.72
N PRO A 196 -2.16 -14.16 11.81
CA PRO A 196 -1.44 -14.69 10.65
C PRO A 196 -2.33 -15.34 9.58
N PHE A 197 -3.60 -15.56 9.85
CA PHE A 197 -4.59 -16.14 8.95
C PHE A 197 -5.56 -15.10 8.37
N GLY A 198 -5.31 -13.83 8.66
CA GLY A 198 -6.12 -12.71 8.20
C GLY A 198 -7.39 -12.46 9.02
N ALA A 199 -7.64 -13.19 10.11
CA ALA A 199 -8.81 -12.96 10.95
C ALA A 199 -8.62 -11.68 11.80
N THR A 200 -9.63 -10.82 11.79
CA THR A 200 -9.66 -9.60 12.62
C THR A 200 -10.34 -9.88 13.97
N GLU A 201 -10.35 -8.88 14.87
CA GLU A 201 -11.13 -8.95 16.11
C GLU A 201 -12.64 -8.97 15.88
N VAL A 202 -13.10 -8.63 14.68
CA VAL A 202 -14.52 -8.69 14.29
C VAL A 202 -14.83 -10.08 13.76
N GLU A 203 -15.62 -10.84 14.51
CA GLU A 203 -15.95 -12.21 14.16
C GLU A 203 -16.52 -12.36 12.75
N GLY A 204 -15.89 -13.21 11.93
CA GLY A 204 -16.28 -13.47 10.55
C GLY A 204 -15.72 -12.48 9.52
N LEU A 205 -14.99 -11.46 9.97
CA LEU A 205 -14.32 -10.49 9.12
C LEU A 205 -12.83 -10.83 9.00
N TYR A 206 -12.35 -10.90 7.78
CA TYR A 206 -10.96 -11.16 7.42
C TYR A 206 -10.40 -10.00 6.61
N VAL A 207 -9.09 -9.86 6.61
CA VAL A 207 -8.36 -8.91 5.78
C VAL A 207 -7.18 -9.60 5.10
N ALA A 208 -6.82 -9.17 3.88
CA ALA A 208 -5.70 -9.72 3.13
C ALA A 208 -5.02 -8.65 2.26
N GLY A 209 -3.76 -8.89 1.92
CA GLY A 209 -2.93 -7.99 1.13
C GLY A 209 -2.48 -6.77 1.93
N ASP A 210 -2.07 -5.71 1.24
CA ASP A 210 -1.42 -4.54 1.84
C ASP A 210 -2.25 -3.84 2.92
N ALA A 211 -3.57 -4.06 2.96
CA ALA A 211 -4.44 -3.53 4.02
C ALA A 211 -4.23 -4.21 5.37
N SER A 212 -3.57 -5.36 5.41
CA SER A 212 -3.44 -6.25 6.57
C SER A 212 -2.08 -6.08 7.27
N GLU A 213 -2.05 -6.39 8.56
CA GLU A 213 -0.81 -6.45 9.36
C GLU A 213 0.12 -7.60 8.93
N SER A 214 -0.43 -8.63 8.27
CA SER A 214 0.33 -9.81 7.84
C SER A 214 1.19 -9.52 6.60
N GLY A 215 2.36 -10.12 6.55
CA GLY A 215 3.21 -10.10 5.36
C GLY A 215 3.99 -8.82 5.06
N VAL A 216 4.68 -8.85 3.93
CA VAL A 216 5.41 -7.72 3.34
C VAL A 216 4.64 -7.26 2.10
N PRO A 217 4.37 -5.96 1.93
CA PRO A 217 3.61 -5.45 0.78
C PRO A 217 4.21 -5.93 -0.55
N SER A 218 3.50 -6.81 -1.23
CA SER A 218 3.87 -7.32 -2.56
C SER A 218 2.72 -8.10 -3.16
N VAL A 219 2.68 -8.21 -4.49
CA VAL A 219 1.68 -9.02 -5.20
C VAL A 219 1.72 -10.49 -4.74
N ALA A 220 2.92 -11.04 -4.55
CA ALA A 220 3.10 -12.43 -4.11
C ALA A 220 2.52 -12.66 -2.70
N SER A 221 2.79 -11.75 -1.77
CA SER A 221 2.23 -11.79 -0.41
C SER A 221 0.71 -11.65 -0.44
N ALA A 222 0.18 -10.67 -1.16
CA ALA A 222 -1.26 -10.43 -1.27
C ALA A 222 -2.02 -11.65 -1.82
N VAL A 223 -1.46 -12.35 -2.82
CA VAL A 223 -2.04 -13.59 -3.36
C VAL A 223 -2.04 -14.71 -2.30
N ALA A 224 -0.91 -14.89 -1.59
CA ALA A 224 -0.80 -15.91 -0.55
C ALA A 224 -1.77 -15.63 0.61
N GLU A 225 -1.81 -14.38 1.09
CA GLU A 225 -2.71 -13.95 2.17
C GLU A 225 -4.19 -14.12 1.78
N GLY A 226 -4.55 -13.76 0.56
CA GLY A 226 -5.92 -13.96 0.05
C GLY A 226 -6.32 -15.44 0.06
N ALA A 227 -5.43 -16.34 -0.35
CA ALA A 227 -5.67 -17.78 -0.33
C ALA A 227 -5.81 -18.30 1.11
N VAL A 228 -4.97 -17.85 2.05
CA VAL A 228 -5.02 -18.21 3.47
C VAL A 228 -6.31 -17.72 4.10
N ALA A 229 -6.64 -16.43 3.95
CA ALA A 229 -7.87 -15.85 4.50
C ALA A 229 -9.12 -16.58 3.99
N ALA A 230 -9.18 -16.90 2.69
CA ALA A 230 -10.28 -17.64 2.10
C ALA A 230 -10.41 -19.06 2.69
N ALA A 231 -9.29 -19.79 2.87
CA ALA A 231 -9.31 -21.12 3.46
C ALA A 231 -9.84 -21.10 4.91
N PHE A 232 -9.41 -20.11 5.72
CA PHE A 232 -9.87 -19.99 7.10
C PHE A 232 -11.32 -19.51 7.20
N ALA A 233 -11.76 -18.60 6.32
CA ALA A 233 -13.17 -18.22 6.21
C ALA A 233 -14.06 -19.42 5.85
N CYS A 234 -13.68 -20.23 4.88
CA CYS A 234 -14.38 -21.47 4.52
C CYS A 234 -14.41 -22.46 5.68
N ARG A 235 -13.28 -22.67 6.36
CA ARG A 235 -13.20 -23.54 7.54
C ARG A 235 -14.15 -23.08 8.64
N ALA A 236 -14.24 -21.78 8.89
CA ALA A 236 -15.18 -21.22 9.87
C ALA A 236 -16.63 -21.52 9.48
N ILE A 237 -17.00 -21.36 8.21
CA ILE A 237 -18.32 -21.70 7.69
C ILE A 237 -18.64 -23.18 7.91
N PHE A 238 -17.74 -24.08 7.55
CA PHE A 238 -17.94 -25.53 7.73
C PHE A 238 -18.06 -25.92 9.19
N THR A 239 -17.30 -25.28 10.07
CA THR A 239 -17.39 -25.50 11.52
C THR A 239 -18.72 -25.04 12.09
N GLU A 240 -19.25 -23.92 11.65
CA GLU A 240 -20.58 -23.42 12.02
C GLU A 240 -21.66 -24.38 11.55
N ASP A 241 -21.58 -24.86 10.31
CA ASP A 241 -22.56 -25.78 9.74
C ASP A 241 -22.55 -27.13 10.46
N ALA A 242 -21.38 -27.64 10.84
CA ALA A 242 -21.26 -28.91 11.60
C ALA A 242 -21.85 -28.83 13.03
N ARG A 243 -21.94 -27.62 13.60
CA ARG A 243 -22.55 -27.42 14.93
C ARG A 243 -24.07 -27.26 14.89
N ARG A 244 -24.67 -27.11 13.69
CA ARG A 244 -26.14 -27.03 13.55
C ARG A 244 -26.78 -28.41 13.74
N PRO A 245 -27.93 -28.48 14.39
CA PRO A 245 -28.64 -29.74 14.51
C PRO A 245 -29.04 -30.29 13.13
N PRO A 246 -29.05 -31.61 12.93
CA PRO A 246 -29.47 -32.23 11.68
C PRO A 246 -30.90 -31.78 11.30
N GLY A 247 -31.12 -31.35 10.07
CA GLY A 247 -32.42 -30.97 9.53
C GLY A 247 -32.74 -29.46 9.53
N GLY A 248 -31.84 -28.59 9.95
CA GLY A 248 -32.01 -27.15 9.81
C GLY A 248 -31.84 -26.71 8.35
N PRO A 249 -32.51 -25.59 7.90
CA PRO A 249 -32.40 -25.11 6.54
C PRO A 249 -30.97 -24.70 6.22
N VAL A 250 -30.40 -25.31 5.16
CA VAL A 250 -29.11 -24.87 4.58
C VAL A 250 -29.39 -23.52 3.91
N ARG A 251 -28.97 -22.41 4.51
CA ARG A 251 -28.94 -21.11 3.83
C ARG A 251 -27.81 -21.17 2.80
N ARG A 252 -28.14 -21.53 1.56
CA ARG A 252 -27.27 -21.30 0.41
C ARG A 252 -27.32 -19.79 0.15
N GLY A 253 -26.23 -19.08 0.45
CA GLY A 253 -26.01 -17.71 0.03
C GLY A 253 -25.61 -17.67 -1.44
#